data_3ece55a894bd65f3bfcc37ce4917e8d1
#
_entry.id   3ece55a894bd65f3bfcc37ce4917e8d1
#
_cell.length_a   1.000
_cell.length_b   1.000
_cell.length_c   1.000
_cell.angle_alpha   90.00
_cell.angle_beta   90.00
_cell.angle_gamma   90.00
#
_symmetry.space_group_name_H-M   'P 1'
#
loop_
_entity.id
_entity.type
_entity.pdbx_description
1 polymer ?
#
loop_
_entity_poly.entity_id
_entity_poly.type
_entity_poly.pdbx_seq_one_letter_code
_entity_poly.pdbx_strand_id
1 'polypeptide(L)'
;MDIDICGPSIPTILGISNESIHSSSSGWSPIYVQPNLSAISIGFLLPSQSSAVIWRGPKKNGIISQFLRDVDWGELDWMLVDTPPGTSDEHLSIVKYLKDTVGVDGAVLITTPQEVALQDVRKEIDFCRKVGIPILGLVENMSGFVCPGCKTESQIFKPTTGGAKRLAEDVGIELLGTVPLDPRIGKSADYGISFLDEYPESPATQAYLDIVDRE
;
A
#
# COMPACT_ATOMS: atom_id res chain seq x y z
N MET A 1 -3.40 2.67 -7.71
CA MET A 1 -4.14 1.49 -8.23
C MET A 1 -4.16 0.43 -7.14
N ASP A 2 -5.35 0.01 -6.71
CA ASP A 2 -5.55 -1.02 -5.69
C ASP A 2 -5.75 -2.39 -6.37
N ILE A 3 -4.85 -3.32 -6.12
CA ILE A 3 -4.92 -4.70 -6.63
C ILE A 3 -5.14 -5.74 -5.53
N ASP A 4 -5.44 -5.34 -4.31
CA ASP A 4 -5.97 -6.26 -3.30
C ASP A 4 -7.43 -6.61 -3.61
N ILE A 5 -7.59 -7.52 -4.57
CA ILE A 5 -8.91 -7.88 -5.12
C ILE A 5 -9.83 -8.50 -4.06
N CYS A 6 -9.27 -9.13 -3.05
CA CYS A 6 -10.05 -9.82 -2.02
C CYS A 6 -10.44 -8.93 -0.84
N GLY A 7 -9.64 -7.92 -0.54
CA GLY A 7 -9.82 -7.02 0.59
C GLY A 7 -9.61 -5.55 0.25
N PRO A 8 -10.29 -5.01 -0.78
CA PRO A 8 -10.02 -3.65 -1.24
C PRO A 8 -10.35 -2.62 -0.17
N SER A 9 -9.33 -1.96 0.38
CA SER A 9 -9.46 -0.99 1.47
C SER A 9 -9.30 0.47 1.01
N ILE A 10 -8.66 0.70 -0.11
CA ILE A 10 -8.36 2.04 -0.63
C ILE A 10 -9.60 2.93 -0.78
N PRO A 11 -10.76 2.47 -1.29
CA PRO A 11 -11.96 3.31 -1.34
C PRO A 11 -12.41 3.85 0.01
N THR A 12 -12.29 3.04 1.07
CA THR A 12 -12.65 3.45 2.43
C THR A 12 -11.63 4.43 2.99
N ILE A 13 -10.34 4.12 2.88
CA ILE A 13 -9.23 4.95 3.39
C ILE A 13 -9.25 6.34 2.75
N LEU A 14 -9.60 6.44 1.47
CA LEU A 14 -9.66 7.71 0.75
C LEU A 14 -11.03 8.40 0.80
N GLY A 15 -12.02 7.84 1.50
CA GLY A 15 -13.35 8.43 1.65
C GLY A 15 -14.22 8.44 0.39
N ILE A 16 -13.91 7.58 -0.58
CA ILE A 16 -14.57 7.53 -1.90
C ILE A 16 -15.36 6.23 -2.13
N SER A 17 -15.74 5.55 -1.07
CA SER A 17 -16.44 4.25 -1.14
C SER A 17 -17.81 4.29 -1.82
N ASN A 18 -18.44 5.46 -1.89
CA ASN A 18 -19.75 5.65 -2.52
C ASN A 18 -19.66 6.06 -3.99
N GLU A 19 -18.45 6.25 -4.50
CA GLU A 19 -18.23 6.59 -5.89
C GLU A 19 -18.33 5.36 -6.80
N SER A 20 -18.62 5.58 -8.07
CA SER A 20 -18.71 4.54 -9.08
C SER A 20 -17.89 4.90 -10.31
N ILE A 21 -17.32 3.88 -10.95
CA ILE A 21 -16.56 4.05 -12.18
C ILE A 21 -17.50 4.44 -13.32
N HIS A 22 -17.15 5.50 -14.02
CA HIS A 22 -17.81 5.91 -15.26
C HIS A 22 -17.06 5.35 -16.45
N SER A 23 -17.80 4.76 -17.40
CA SER A 23 -17.25 4.29 -18.67
C SER A 23 -17.58 5.28 -19.77
N SER A 24 -16.57 5.66 -20.53
CA SER A 24 -16.69 6.52 -21.71
C SER A 24 -16.13 5.83 -22.96
N SER A 25 -16.13 6.51 -24.10
CA SER A 25 -15.49 6.03 -25.32
C SER A 25 -13.96 5.94 -25.21
N SER A 26 -13.33 6.68 -24.28
CA SER A 26 -11.89 6.66 -24.01
C SER A 26 -11.49 5.58 -23.01
N GLY A 27 -12.44 4.97 -22.30
CA GLY A 27 -12.20 3.97 -21.27
C GLY A 27 -12.91 4.24 -19.95
N TRP A 28 -12.41 3.65 -18.89
CA TRP A 28 -12.90 3.88 -17.52
C TRP A 28 -12.24 5.11 -16.93
N SER A 29 -13.03 5.99 -16.33
CA SER A 29 -12.47 7.13 -15.59
C SER A 29 -12.06 6.70 -14.19
N PRO A 30 -10.80 6.93 -13.75
CA PRO A 30 -10.45 6.72 -12.34
C PRO A 30 -11.23 7.71 -11.46
N ILE A 31 -11.38 7.38 -10.18
CA ILE A 31 -12.05 8.25 -9.22
C ILE A 31 -11.05 9.27 -8.68
N TYR A 32 -11.35 10.55 -8.86
CA TYR A 32 -10.50 11.63 -8.36
C TYR A 32 -10.81 11.92 -6.89
N VAL A 33 -9.78 11.81 -6.05
CA VAL A 33 -9.80 12.20 -4.63
C VAL A 33 -9.45 13.69 -4.50
N GLN A 34 -8.46 14.11 -5.29
CA GLN A 34 -7.96 15.48 -5.40
C GLN A 34 -7.56 15.73 -6.87
N PRO A 35 -7.32 16.99 -7.29
CA PRO A 35 -6.93 17.29 -8.66
C PRO A 35 -5.69 16.54 -9.15
N ASN A 36 -4.79 16.17 -8.25
CA ASN A 36 -3.54 15.45 -8.52
C ASN A 36 -3.53 14.00 -7.99
N LEU A 37 -4.64 13.51 -7.46
CA LEU A 37 -4.73 12.16 -6.90
C LEU A 37 -6.00 11.47 -7.40
N SER A 38 -5.83 10.38 -8.12
CA SER A 38 -6.93 9.51 -8.53
C SER A 38 -6.70 8.07 -8.09
N ALA A 39 -7.77 7.31 -7.96
CA ALA A 39 -7.73 5.92 -7.55
C ALA A 39 -8.61 5.03 -8.42
N ILE A 40 -8.20 3.79 -8.58
CA ILE A 40 -9.00 2.69 -9.11
C ILE A 40 -8.89 1.50 -8.18
N SER A 41 -10.01 0.85 -7.90
CA SER A 41 -10.11 -0.34 -7.05
C SER A 41 -11.26 -1.21 -7.51
N ILE A 42 -11.14 -2.50 -7.27
CA ILE A 42 -12.26 -3.44 -7.47
C ILE A 42 -13.47 -3.07 -6.60
N GLY A 43 -13.24 -2.41 -5.47
CA GLY A 43 -14.30 -1.95 -4.57
C GLY A 43 -15.37 -1.11 -5.26
N PHE A 44 -15.01 -0.37 -6.31
CA PHE A 44 -15.95 0.43 -7.11
C PHE A 44 -16.82 -0.40 -8.07
N LEU A 45 -16.46 -1.63 -8.33
CA LEU A 45 -17.17 -2.56 -9.24
C LEU A 45 -18.02 -3.57 -8.48
N LEU A 46 -17.95 -3.58 -7.15
CA LEU A 46 -18.72 -4.52 -6.33
C LEU A 46 -20.13 -3.98 -6.07
N PRO A 47 -21.15 -4.84 -6.06
CA PRO A 47 -22.52 -4.44 -5.76
C PRO A 47 -22.71 -3.86 -4.35
N SER A 48 -21.82 -4.23 -3.42
CA SER A 48 -21.82 -3.78 -2.04
C SER A 48 -20.42 -3.98 -1.44
N GLN A 49 -20.01 -3.10 -0.52
CA GLN A 49 -18.74 -3.20 0.20
C GLN A 49 -18.61 -4.50 1.03
N SER A 50 -19.73 -5.08 1.44
CA SER A 50 -19.78 -6.36 2.16
C SER A 50 -19.81 -7.59 1.25
N SER A 51 -19.76 -7.39 -0.07
CA SER A 51 -19.77 -8.50 -1.03
C SER A 51 -18.42 -9.22 -1.03
N ALA A 52 -18.42 -10.50 -0.65
CA ALA A 52 -17.20 -11.30 -0.71
C ALA A 52 -16.76 -11.52 -2.16
N VAL A 53 -15.51 -11.22 -2.44
CA VAL A 53 -14.89 -11.49 -3.76
C VAL A 53 -14.29 -12.88 -3.75
N ILE A 54 -15.01 -13.85 -4.32
CA ILE A 54 -14.54 -15.23 -4.45
C ILE A 54 -14.11 -15.48 -5.89
N TRP A 55 -13.00 -14.86 -6.29
CA TRP A 55 -12.48 -14.99 -7.64
C TRP A 55 -11.22 -15.86 -7.68
N ARG A 56 -11.13 -16.68 -8.71
CA ARG A 56 -9.93 -17.47 -9.00
C ARG A 56 -8.91 -16.64 -9.78
N GLY A 57 -7.64 -17.05 -9.75
CA GLY A 57 -6.51 -16.37 -10.36
C GLY A 57 -6.78 -15.77 -11.75
N PRO A 58 -7.32 -16.52 -12.74
CA PRO A 58 -7.56 -15.97 -14.07
C PRO A 58 -8.50 -14.75 -14.10
N LYS A 59 -9.51 -14.70 -13.21
CA LYS A 59 -10.43 -13.56 -13.13
C LYS A 59 -9.74 -12.36 -12.46
N LYS A 60 -8.94 -12.59 -11.42
CA LYS A 60 -8.14 -11.55 -10.78
C LYS A 60 -7.14 -10.94 -11.76
N ASN A 61 -6.41 -11.77 -12.50
CA ASN A 61 -5.48 -11.33 -13.53
C ASN A 61 -6.17 -10.51 -14.63
N GLY A 62 -7.39 -10.93 -15.02
CA GLY A 62 -8.19 -10.20 -16.00
C GLY A 62 -8.52 -8.77 -15.57
N ILE A 63 -8.92 -8.57 -14.31
CA ILE A 63 -9.26 -7.23 -13.83
C ILE A 63 -8.01 -6.34 -13.66
N ILE A 64 -6.88 -6.89 -13.22
CA ILE A 64 -5.62 -6.14 -13.16
C ILE A 64 -5.21 -5.67 -14.56
N SER A 65 -5.32 -6.56 -15.56
CA SER A 65 -5.08 -6.19 -16.95
C SER A 65 -6.02 -5.09 -17.44
N GLN A 66 -7.30 -5.14 -17.05
CA GLN A 66 -8.28 -4.10 -17.38
C GLN A 66 -7.93 -2.76 -16.72
N PHE A 67 -7.53 -2.74 -15.47
CA PHE A 67 -7.08 -1.52 -14.79
C PHE A 67 -5.91 -0.84 -15.49
N LEU A 68 -4.99 -1.61 -16.04
CA LEU A 68 -3.85 -1.06 -16.78
C LEU A 68 -4.22 -0.61 -18.18
N ARG A 69 -5.13 -1.31 -18.89
CA ARG A 69 -5.43 -1.10 -20.31
C ARG A 69 -6.63 -0.21 -20.54
N ASP A 70 -7.70 -0.39 -19.73
CA ASP A 70 -9.03 0.15 -19.99
C ASP A 70 -9.34 1.40 -19.15
N VAL A 71 -8.47 1.75 -18.18
CA VAL A 71 -8.57 3.00 -17.40
C VAL A 71 -7.84 4.12 -18.16
N ASP A 72 -8.53 5.23 -18.34
CA ASP A 72 -7.95 6.47 -18.90
C ASP A 72 -7.20 7.21 -17.77
N TRP A 73 -5.93 6.85 -17.61
CA TRP A 73 -5.06 7.41 -16.57
C TRP A 73 -4.60 8.83 -16.86
N GLY A 74 -4.69 9.29 -18.12
CA GLY A 74 -4.10 10.55 -18.55
C GLY A 74 -2.58 10.57 -18.37
N GLU A 75 -2.03 11.77 -18.14
CA GLU A 75 -0.61 11.94 -17.81
C GLU A 75 -0.39 11.71 -16.32
N LEU A 76 0.54 10.83 -15.96
CA LEU A 76 0.90 10.50 -14.58
C LEU A 76 2.39 10.74 -14.34
N ASP A 77 2.73 11.42 -13.26
CA ASP A 77 4.10 11.45 -12.72
C ASP A 77 4.41 10.13 -12.01
N TRP A 78 3.44 9.61 -11.25
CA TRP A 78 3.58 8.41 -10.43
C TRP A 78 2.36 7.50 -10.51
N MET A 79 2.59 6.19 -10.61
CA MET A 79 1.59 5.16 -10.41
C MET A 79 1.96 4.31 -9.20
N LEU A 80 1.22 4.46 -8.10
CA LEU A 80 1.37 3.61 -6.93
C LEU A 80 0.45 2.40 -7.04
N VAL A 81 0.99 1.21 -6.83
CA VAL A 81 0.24 -0.05 -6.86
C VAL A 81 0.17 -0.60 -5.45
N ASP A 82 -1.01 -0.55 -4.84
CA ASP A 82 -1.31 -1.15 -3.55
C ASP A 82 -1.59 -2.64 -3.75
N THR A 83 -0.78 -3.49 -3.10
CA THR A 83 -0.79 -4.94 -3.29
C THR A 83 -1.36 -5.65 -2.06
N PRO A 84 -1.96 -6.84 -2.21
CA PRO A 84 -2.37 -7.65 -1.07
C PRO A 84 -1.16 -8.07 -0.23
N PRO A 85 -1.36 -8.42 1.05
CA PRO A 85 -0.27 -8.91 1.90
C PRO A 85 0.29 -10.26 1.41
N GLY A 86 1.58 -10.45 1.61
CA GLY A 86 2.30 -11.66 1.20
C GLY A 86 2.55 -11.72 -0.31
N THR A 87 2.74 -12.92 -0.84
CA THR A 87 2.99 -13.16 -2.27
C THR A 87 1.82 -13.91 -2.89
N SER A 88 1.21 -13.38 -3.93
CA SER A 88 0.01 -13.92 -4.57
C SER A 88 0.05 -13.81 -6.09
N ASP A 89 -0.99 -14.34 -6.75
CA ASP A 89 -1.15 -14.25 -8.21
C ASP A 89 -1.25 -12.81 -8.70
N GLU A 90 -1.77 -11.91 -7.89
CA GLU A 90 -1.88 -10.48 -8.18
C GLU A 90 -0.49 -9.85 -8.39
N HIS A 91 0.47 -10.18 -7.52
CA HIS A 91 1.86 -9.72 -7.64
C HIS A 91 2.52 -10.21 -8.93
N LEU A 92 2.34 -11.49 -9.26
CA LEU A 92 2.88 -12.04 -10.51
C LEU A 92 2.26 -11.38 -11.73
N SER A 93 0.95 -11.08 -11.68
CA SER A 93 0.23 -10.47 -12.79
C SER A 93 0.67 -9.05 -13.04
N ILE A 94 0.72 -8.21 -11.99
CA ILE A 94 1.11 -6.81 -12.14
C ILE A 94 2.55 -6.70 -12.65
N VAL A 95 3.47 -7.49 -12.09
CA VAL A 95 4.87 -7.52 -12.54
C VAL A 95 4.97 -7.90 -14.01
N LYS A 96 4.26 -8.96 -14.43
CA LYS A 96 4.27 -9.40 -15.83
C LYS A 96 3.77 -8.30 -16.75
N TYR A 97 2.67 -7.65 -16.43
CA TYR A 97 2.08 -6.63 -17.29
C TYR A 97 2.91 -5.35 -17.36
N LEU A 98 3.49 -4.90 -16.26
CA LEU A 98 4.29 -3.68 -16.22
C LEU A 98 5.69 -3.89 -16.79
N LYS A 99 6.33 -5.01 -16.51
CA LYS A 99 7.71 -5.27 -16.93
C LYS A 99 7.88 -5.28 -18.45
N ASP A 100 6.88 -5.77 -19.17
CA ASP A 100 6.90 -5.85 -20.64
C ASP A 100 6.49 -4.52 -21.32
N THR A 101 6.14 -3.49 -20.53
CA THR A 101 5.64 -2.20 -21.03
C THR A 101 6.46 -1.02 -20.49
N VAL A 102 6.04 -0.45 -19.36
CA VAL A 102 6.65 0.77 -18.77
C VAL A 102 7.73 0.46 -17.74
N GLY A 103 7.83 -0.79 -17.29
CA GLY A 103 8.72 -1.18 -16.21
C GLY A 103 8.11 -1.00 -14.82
N VAL A 104 8.92 -1.31 -13.81
CA VAL A 104 8.63 -1.07 -12.38
C VAL A 104 9.88 -0.46 -11.77
N ASP A 105 9.78 0.76 -11.29
CA ASP A 105 10.92 1.49 -10.71
C ASP A 105 11.40 0.82 -9.42
N GLY A 106 10.48 0.35 -8.59
CA GLY A 106 10.83 -0.39 -7.39
C GLY A 106 9.64 -0.76 -6.51
N ALA A 107 9.94 -1.44 -5.42
CA ALA A 107 8.99 -1.83 -4.39
C ALA A 107 9.42 -1.29 -3.03
N VAL A 108 8.48 -0.67 -2.31
CA VAL A 108 8.60 -0.36 -0.89
C VAL A 108 7.91 -1.47 -0.11
N LEU A 109 8.64 -2.11 0.80
CA LEU A 109 8.13 -3.20 1.61
C LEU A 109 7.69 -2.68 2.98
N ILE A 110 6.51 -3.06 3.42
CA ILE A 110 5.94 -2.61 4.70
C ILE A 110 5.86 -3.80 5.65
N THR A 111 6.34 -3.62 6.86
CA THR A 111 6.26 -4.65 7.92
C THR A 111 5.82 -4.05 9.24
N THR A 112 5.68 -4.90 10.24
CA THR A 112 5.54 -4.53 11.66
C THR A 112 6.67 -5.19 12.46
N PRO A 113 6.94 -4.79 13.73
CA PRO A 113 8.07 -5.33 14.49
C PRO A 113 8.02 -6.83 14.79
N GLN A 114 6.85 -7.47 14.64
CA GLN A 114 6.66 -8.86 15.02
C GLN A 114 7.30 -9.83 14.02
N GLU A 115 7.93 -10.90 14.50
CA GLU A 115 8.60 -11.91 13.67
C GLU A 115 7.67 -12.55 12.64
N VAL A 116 6.40 -12.73 12.96
CA VAL A 116 5.42 -13.30 12.01
C VAL A 116 5.25 -12.42 10.78
N ALA A 117 5.24 -11.09 10.92
CA ALA A 117 5.20 -10.16 9.80
C ALA A 117 6.55 -10.16 9.03
N LEU A 118 7.67 -10.17 9.77
CA LEU A 118 9.00 -10.22 9.15
C LEU A 118 9.22 -11.48 8.31
N GLN A 119 8.63 -12.63 8.69
CA GLN A 119 8.70 -13.84 7.90
C GLN A 119 8.01 -13.71 6.53
N ASP A 120 6.86 -13.03 6.48
CA ASP A 120 6.17 -12.79 5.21
C ASP A 120 6.95 -11.79 4.34
N VAL A 121 7.50 -10.74 4.92
CA VAL A 121 8.35 -9.78 4.19
C VAL A 121 9.63 -10.43 3.65
N ARG A 122 10.21 -11.41 4.34
CA ARG A 122 11.34 -12.19 3.77
C ARG A 122 10.95 -12.92 2.48
N LYS A 123 9.71 -13.41 2.39
CA LYS A 123 9.19 -14.04 1.15
C LYS A 123 8.98 -13.00 0.04
N GLU A 124 8.49 -11.81 0.40
CA GLU A 124 8.33 -10.70 -0.55
C GLU A 124 9.68 -10.20 -1.08
N ILE A 125 10.72 -10.10 -0.23
CA ILE A 125 12.09 -9.80 -0.64
C ILE A 125 12.60 -10.84 -1.65
N ASP A 126 12.43 -12.13 -1.34
CA ASP A 126 12.83 -13.22 -2.25
C ASP A 126 12.05 -13.16 -3.55
N PHE A 127 10.76 -12.87 -3.50
CA PHE A 127 9.92 -12.66 -4.68
C PHE A 127 10.47 -11.51 -5.54
N CYS A 128 10.67 -10.31 -4.98
CA CYS A 128 11.19 -9.15 -5.72
C CYS A 128 12.52 -9.49 -6.42
N ARG A 129 13.43 -10.18 -5.71
CA ARG A 129 14.70 -10.60 -6.26
C ARG A 129 14.55 -11.59 -7.43
N LYS A 130 13.66 -12.58 -7.29
CA LYS A 130 13.39 -13.57 -8.35
C LYS A 130 12.74 -12.97 -9.59
N VAL A 131 11.83 -12.03 -9.41
CA VAL A 131 11.18 -11.36 -10.56
C VAL A 131 11.98 -10.16 -11.06
N GLY A 132 13.06 -9.76 -10.39
CA GLY A 132 13.96 -8.69 -10.80
C GLY A 132 13.33 -7.30 -10.64
N ILE A 133 12.60 -7.07 -9.55
CA ILE A 133 12.13 -5.74 -9.13
C ILE A 133 13.13 -5.16 -8.14
N PRO A 134 13.62 -3.93 -8.34
CA PRO A 134 14.40 -3.22 -7.34
C PRO A 134 13.60 -3.08 -6.03
N ILE A 135 14.28 -3.25 -4.90
CA ILE A 135 13.68 -2.96 -3.59
C ILE A 135 14.22 -1.59 -3.17
N LEU A 136 13.34 -0.58 -3.11
CA LEU A 136 13.69 0.78 -2.70
C LEU A 136 14.02 0.80 -1.21
N GLY A 137 13.23 0.08 -0.40
CA GLY A 137 13.53 -0.08 1.01
C GLY A 137 12.42 -0.75 1.79
N LEU A 138 12.62 -0.75 3.11
CA LEU A 138 11.73 -1.33 4.10
C LEU A 138 11.20 -0.23 5.04
N VAL A 139 9.91 -0.27 5.34
CA VAL A 139 9.28 0.59 6.36
C VAL A 139 8.74 -0.28 7.49
N GLU A 140 9.06 0.07 8.74
CA GLU A 140 8.45 -0.59 9.90
C GLU A 140 7.28 0.25 10.40
N ASN A 141 6.07 -0.24 10.18
CA ASN A 141 4.85 0.36 10.71
C ASN A 141 4.56 -0.16 12.12
N MET A 142 3.78 0.58 12.91
CA MET A 142 3.45 0.27 14.31
C MET A 142 4.70 0.11 15.21
N SER A 143 5.76 0.85 14.88
CA SER A 143 7.06 0.82 15.54
C SER A 143 7.05 1.72 16.78
N GLY A 144 6.70 1.16 17.92
CA GLY A 144 6.57 1.90 19.16
C GLY A 144 5.27 2.71 19.24
N PHE A 145 5.08 3.37 20.37
CA PHE A 145 3.94 4.24 20.66
C PHE A 145 4.42 5.46 21.42
N VAL A 146 4.05 6.63 20.95
CA VAL A 146 4.33 7.90 21.64
C VAL A 146 3.04 8.38 22.28
N CYS A 147 3.01 8.44 23.62
CA CYS A 147 1.85 8.92 24.35
C CYS A 147 1.54 10.39 24.00
N PRO A 148 0.36 10.74 23.49
CA PRO A 148 0.05 12.10 23.13
C PRO A 148 0.02 13.06 24.34
N GLY A 149 -0.25 12.56 25.52
CA GLY A 149 -0.31 13.36 26.76
C GLY A 149 1.05 13.64 27.38
N CYS A 150 1.84 12.59 27.69
CA CYS A 150 3.11 12.74 28.39
C CYS A 150 4.36 12.61 27.48
N LYS A 151 4.18 12.35 26.19
CA LYS A 151 5.27 12.16 25.19
C LYS A 151 6.24 11.00 25.52
N THR A 152 5.85 10.14 26.45
CA THR A 152 6.66 8.96 26.78
C THR A 152 6.55 7.94 25.65
N GLU A 153 7.69 7.43 25.21
CA GLU A 153 7.76 6.34 24.24
C GLU A 153 7.63 5.00 24.93
N SER A 154 6.88 4.10 24.31
CA SER A 154 6.75 2.71 24.77
C SER A 154 6.64 1.78 23.56
N GLN A 155 7.11 0.55 23.73
CA GLN A 155 7.00 -0.47 22.68
C GLN A 155 5.83 -1.39 22.97
N ILE A 156 4.77 -1.24 22.20
CA ILE A 156 3.59 -2.12 22.28
C ILE A 156 3.94 -3.48 21.66
N PHE A 157 4.52 -3.46 20.46
CA PHE A 157 5.01 -4.65 19.77
C PHE A 157 6.54 -4.70 19.87
N LYS A 158 7.06 -5.52 20.79
CA LYS A 158 8.50 -5.65 20.97
C LYS A 158 9.13 -6.40 19.78
N PRO A 159 10.20 -5.87 19.18
CA PRO A 159 10.94 -6.55 18.12
C PRO A 159 11.81 -7.68 18.72
N THR A 160 11.22 -8.84 19.00
CA THR A 160 11.90 -9.96 19.68
C THR A 160 13.12 -10.48 18.91
N THR A 161 13.14 -10.31 17.60
CA THR A 161 14.23 -10.72 16.70
C THR A 161 15.00 -9.54 16.10
N GLY A 162 14.78 -8.32 16.62
CA GLY A 162 15.44 -7.11 16.18
C GLY A 162 14.65 -6.27 15.17
N GLY A 163 13.43 -6.69 14.79
CA GLY A 163 12.52 -5.92 13.95
C GLY A 163 13.01 -5.73 12.51
N ALA A 164 12.41 -4.73 11.84
CA ALA A 164 12.77 -4.40 10.46
C ALA A 164 14.22 -3.92 10.31
N LYS A 165 14.76 -3.25 11.31
CA LYS A 165 16.16 -2.79 11.28
C LYS A 165 17.12 -3.97 11.11
N ARG A 166 16.96 -5.01 11.93
CA ARG A 166 17.80 -6.20 11.84
C ARG A 166 17.59 -6.95 10.52
N LEU A 167 16.34 -7.06 10.07
CA LEU A 167 16.05 -7.65 8.77
C LEU A 167 16.74 -6.89 7.64
N ALA A 168 16.64 -5.57 7.61
CA ALA A 168 17.27 -4.72 6.61
C ALA A 168 18.80 -4.92 6.53
N GLU A 169 19.46 -4.94 7.71
CA GLU A 169 20.90 -5.24 7.83
C GLU A 169 21.23 -6.64 7.31
N ASP A 170 20.47 -7.68 7.70
CA ASP A 170 20.73 -9.07 7.33
C ASP A 170 20.58 -9.32 5.82
N VAL A 171 19.68 -8.62 5.13
CA VAL A 171 19.41 -8.82 3.70
C VAL A 171 20.02 -7.74 2.79
N GLY A 172 20.64 -6.71 3.37
CA GLY A 172 21.33 -5.65 2.66
C GLY A 172 20.38 -4.73 1.89
N ILE A 173 19.25 -4.33 2.49
CA ILE A 173 18.31 -3.32 1.96
C ILE A 173 18.24 -2.13 2.91
N GLU A 174 17.80 -0.97 2.43
CA GLU A 174 17.65 0.22 3.26
C GLU A 174 16.42 0.14 4.15
N LEU A 175 16.52 0.61 5.40
CA LEU A 175 15.36 0.93 6.25
C LEU A 175 15.00 2.39 6.00
N LEU A 176 13.93 2.64 5.25
CA LEU A 176 13.47 3.99 4.89
C LEU A 176 12.94 4.75 6.12
N GLY A 177 12.28 4.05 7.03
CA GLY A 177 11.79 4.68 8.24
C GLY A 177 10.98 3.76 9.13
N THR A 178 10.58 4.33 10.26
CA THR A 178 9.71 3.68 11.25
C THR A 178 8.54 4.59 11.57
N VAL A 179 7.32 4.08 11.46
CA VAL A 179 6.09 4.83 11.76
C VAL A 179 5.56 4.37 13.11
N PRO A 180 5.43 5.26 14.11
CA PRO A 180 4.88 4.89 15.40
C PRO A 180 3.41 4.52 15.32
N LEU A 181 2.97 3.65 16.23
CA LEU A 181 1.55 3.35 16.39
C LEU A 181 0.82 4.61 16.85
N ASP A 182 -0.14 5.06 16.05
CA ASP A 182 -1.06 6.14 16.40
C ASP A 182 -2.51 5.69 16.11
N PRO A 183 -3.35 5.51 17.13
CA PRO A 183 -4.73 5.05 16.94
C PRO A 183 -5.58 5.98 16.05
N ARG A 184 -5.16 7.25 15.90
CA ARG A 184 -5.84 8.22 15.06
C ARG A 184 -5.69 7.90 13.58
N ILE A 185 -4.61 7.21 13.18
CA ILE A 185 -4.43 6.74 11.79
C ILE A 185 -5.60 5.82 11.40
N GLY A 186 -5.88 4.80 12.22
CA GLY A 186 -7.01 3.90 11.96
C GLY A 186 -8.34 4.65 11.92
N LYS A 187 -8.57 5.57 12.89
CA LYS A 187 -9.77 6.40 12.91
C LYS A 187 -9.91 7.24 11.63
N SER A 188 -8.85 7.92 11.21
CA SER A 188 -8.87 8.73 9.98
C SER A 188 -9.15 7.87 8.75
N ALA A 189 -8.54 6.69 8.65
CA ALA A 189 -8.78 5.74 7.57
C ALA A 189 -10.24 5.23 7.53
N ASP A 190 -10.84 4.94 8.68
CA ASP A 190 -12.24 4.50 8.79
C ASP A 190 -13.24 5.58 8.32
N TYR A 191 -12.90 6.84 8.50
CA TYR A 191 -13.73 7.98 8.07
C TYR A 191 -13.33 8.57 6.72
N GLY A 192 -12.29 8.04 6.08
CA GLY A 192 -11.79 8.55 4.79
C GLY A 192 -11.25 9.98 4.88
N ILE A 193 -10.60 10.31 5.99
CA ILE A 193 -10.01 11.62 6.25
C ILE A 193 -8.50 11.52 6.21
N SER A 194 -7.83 12.50 5.59
CA SER A 194 -6.36 12.53 5.57
C SER A 194 -5.80 12.71 6.98
N PHE A 195 -5.11 11.69 7.48
CA PHE A 195 -4.44 11.75 8.78
C PHE A 195 -3.36 12.84 8.83
N LEU A 196 -2.64 13.04 7.73
CA LEU A 196 -1.56 14.02 7.65
C LEU A 196 -2.11 15.45 7.80
N ASP A 197 -3.27 15.73 7.19
CA ASP A 197 -3.91 17.04 7.26
C ASP A 197 -4.59 17.28 8.62
N GLU A 198 -5.21 16.24 9.18
CA GLU A 198 -5.91 16.31 10.46
C GLU A 198 -4.94 16.42 11.65
N TYR A 199 -3.77 15.77 11.56
CA TYR A 199 -2.79 15.68 12.64
C TYR A 199 -1.37 16.02 12.19
N PRO A 200 -1.12 17.25 11.66
CA PRO A 200 0.20 17.62 11.11
C PRO A 200 1.33 17.57 12.15
N GLU A 201 1.01 17.78 13.44
CA GLU A 201 1.99 17.73 14.54
C GLU A 201 2.23 16.31 15.11
N SER A 202 1.64 15.28 14.51
CA SER A 202 1.85 13.91 14.98
C SER A 202 3.24 13.41 14.64
N PRO A 203 3.93 12.71 15.56
CA PRO A 203 5.16 12.01 15.22
C PRO A 203 5.01 11.02 14.05
N ALA A 204 3.82 10.44 13.87
CA ALA A 204 3.56 9.57 12.73
C ALA A 204 3.49 10.36 11.42
N THR A 205 2.92 11.57 11.42
CA THR A 205 2.91 12.46 10.26
C THR A 205 4.34 12.81 9.84
N GLN A 206 5.18 13.21 10.79
CA GLN A 206 6.59 13.51 10.50
C GLN A 206 7.31 12.27 9.95
N ALA A 207 7.07 11.09 10.52
CA ALA A 207 7.68 9.85 10.03
C ALA A 207 7.27 9.53 8.57
N TYR A 208 6.02 9.75 8.19
CA TYR A 208 5.59 9.58 6.79
C TYR A 208 6.29 10.58 5.86
N LEU A 209 6.39 11.85 6.26
CA LEU A 209 7.07 12.88 5.46
C LEU A 209 8.57 12.56 5.30
N ASP A 210 9.24 12.17 6.39
CA ASP A 210 10.64 11.77 6.37
C ASP A 210 10.92 10.56 5.46
N ILE A 211 9.97 9.63 5.35
CA ILE A 211 10.07 8.48 4.44
C ILE A 211 9.96 8.92 2.98
N VAL A 212 9.00 9.81 2.68
CA VAL A 212 8.78 10.31 1.31
C VAL A 212 9.96 11.17 0.84
N ASP A 213 10.56 11.96 1.72
CA ASP A 213 11.69 12.84 1.37
C ASP A 213 13.00 12.06 1.10
N ARG A 214 13.06 10.76 1.36
CA ARG A 214 14.25 9.91 1.09
C ARG A 214 14.28 9.33 -0.32
N GLU A 215 13.18 9.38 -1.04
CA GLU A 215 13.03 8.92 -2.42
C GLU A 215 13.15 10.11 -3.40
#